data_87bc5675c1dd1d8dc1163cd82f27f8ed
#
_entry.id   87bc5675c1dd1d8dc1163cd82f27f8ed
#
_cell.length_a   1.000
_cell.length_b   1.000
_cell.length_c   1.000
_cell.angle_alpha   90.00
_cell.angle_beta   90.00
_cell.angle_gamma   90.00
#
_symmetry.space_group_name_H-M   'P 1'
#
loop_
_entity.id
_entity.type
_entity.pdbx_description
1 polymer ?
#
loop_
_entity_poly.entity_id
_entity_poly.type
_entity_poly.pdbx_seq_one_letter_code
_entity_poly.pdbx_strand_id
1 'polypeptide(L)'
;MPVEPIEPRPLNASERAVLEHILSADFVGAAALRSQLDRTEVVATWGVGSVSVDLRVRGLVQDHAPASTVLPVDARVHDRSGEYIGELLVWAEGGTTLSALEYAWVTDEMPTSLPSVGQIQRTTD
;
A
#
# COMPACT_ATOMS: atom_id res chain seq x y z
N MET A 1 -11.33 12.39 2.61
CA MET A 1 -11.75 11.73 3.87
C MET A 1 -10.70 11.96 4.92
N PRO A 2 -11.11 12.27 6.16
CA PRO A 2 -10.13 12.46 7.21
C PRO A 2 -9.44 11.14 7.54
N VAL A 3 -8.13 11.20 7.68
CA VAL A 3 -7.32 10.09 8.14
C VAL A 3 -7.52 9.93 9.65
N GLU A 4 -7.70 8.69 10.10
CA GLU A 4 -7.89 8.40 11.52
C GLU A 4 -6.63 7.79 12.11
N PRO A 5 -5.93 8.51 13.00
CA PRO A 5 -4.76 7.92 13.68
C PRO A 5 -5.16 6.71 14.51
N ILE A 6 -4.29 5.71 14.54
CA ILE A 6 -4.47 4.53 15.38
C ILE A 6 -3.20 4.31 16.19
N GLU A 7 -3.28 3.45 17.19
CA GLU A 7 -2.09 2.99 17.88
C GLU A 7 -1.19 2.29 16.85
N PRO A 8 0.08 2.68 16.71
CA PRO A 8 0.96 2.04 15.72
C PRO A 8 1.02 0.53 15.91
N ARG A 9 0.91 -0.20 14.82
CA ARG A 9 0.98 -1.65 14.82
C ARG A 9 1.80 -2.16 13.65
N PRO A 10 2.36 -3.37 13.72
CA PRO A 10 3.03 -3.94 12.56
C PRO A 10 2.03 -4.21 11.44
N LEU A 11 2.53 -4.44 10.24
CA LEU A 11 1.69 -4.86 9.12
C LEU A 11 0.99 -6.17 9.48
N ASN A 12 -0.30 -6.28 9.13
CA ASN A 12 -0.96 -7.58 9.24
C ASN A 12 -0.58 -8.45 8.03
N ALA A 13 -0.99 -9.73 8.05
CA ALA A 13 -0.61 -10.67 7.02
C ALA A 13 -1.07 -10.25 5.62
N SER A 14 -2.27 -9.69 5.50
CA SER A 14 -2.82 -9.24 4.22
C SER A 14 -2.06 -8.03 3.67
N GLU A 15 -1.78 -7.05 4.52
CA GLU A 15 -1.01 -5.87 4.13
C GLU A 15 0.39 -6.26 3.67
N ARG A 16 1.04 -7.12 4.44
CA ARG A 16 2.38 -7.57 4.08
C ARG A 16 2.39 -8.33 2.77
N ALA A 17 1.46 -9.25 2.57
CA ALA A 17 1.39 -10.04 1.34
C ALA A 17 1.19 -9.16 0.10
N VAL A 18 0.30 -8.17 0.20
CA VAL A 18 0.05 -7.22 -0.89
C VAL A 18 1.28 -6.38 -1.18
N LEU A 19 1.91 -5.84 -0.15
CA LEU A 19 3.12 -5.01 -0.31
C LEU A 19 4.27 -5.83 -0.89
N GLU A 20 4.50 -7.04 -0.40
CA GLU A 20 5.54 -7.92 -0.95
C GLU A 20 5.30 -8.21 -2.43
N HIS A 21 4.05 -8.47 -2.80
CA HIS A 21 3.70 -8.76 -4.19
C HIS A 21 3.98 -7.55 -5.10
N ILE A 22 3.55 -6.36 -4.70
CA ILE A 22 3.74 -5.14 -5.49
C ILE A 22 5.23 -4.77 -5.55
N LEU A 23 5.94 -4.84 -4.42
CA LEU A 23 7.34 -4.46 -4.36
C LEU A 23 8.28 -5.50 -4.96
N SER A 24 7.77 -6.69 -5.32
CA SER A 24 8.56 -7.68 -6.05
C SER A 24 8.69 -7.36 -7.54
N ALA A 25 7.96 -6.33 -8.03
CA ALA A 25 8.12 -5.83 -9.38
C ALA A 25 9.50 -5.19 -9.54
N ASP A 26 10.01 -5.18 -10.77
CA ASP A 26 11.33 -4.63 -11.08
C ASP A 26 11.19 -3.15 -11.45
N PHE A 27 11.57 -2.29 -10.53
CA PHE A 27 11.60 -0.85 -10.75
C PHE A 27 12.71 -0.23 -9.88
N VAL A 28 13.10 0.99 -10.20
CA VAL A 28 14.18 1.68 -9.48
C VAL A 28 13.76 1.88 -8.02
N GLY A 29 14.59 1.39 -7.09
CA GLY A 29 14.36 1.53 -5.65
C GLY A 29 13.55 0.39 -5.04
N ALA A 30 13.09 -0.58 -5.83
CA ALA A 30 12.25 -1.67 -5.31
C ALA A 30 12.92 -2.44 -4.18
N ALA A 31 14.18 -2.78 -4.31
CA ALA A 31 14.90 -3.55 -3.29
C ALA A 31 15.00 -2.80 -1.97
N ALA A 32 15.26 -1.49 -2.02
CA ALA A 32 15.34 -0.66 -0.83
C ALA A 32 14.00 -0.59 -0.11
N LEU A 33 12.90 -0.47 -0.87
CA LEU A 33 11.55 -0.45 -0.30
C LEU A 33 11.19 -1.80 0.32
N ARG A 34 11.52 -2.91 -0.34
CA ARG A 34 11.29 -4.25 0.22
C ARG A 34 12.01 -4.41 1.57
N SER A 35 13.21 -3.86 1.70
CA SER A 35 13.98 -3.98 2.94
C SER A 35 13.34 -3.23 4.11
N GLN A 36 12.40 -2.33 3.85
CA GLN A 36 11.72 -1.57 4.89
C GLN A 36 10.55 -2.33 5.51
N LEU A 37 10.06 -3.40 4.89
CA LEU A 37 8.83 -4.06 5.32
C LEU A 37 8.87 -4.54 6.77
N ASP A 38 10.00 -5.05 7.24
CA ASP A 38 10.14 -5.52 8.63
C ASP A 38 10.06 -4.40 9.65
N ARG A 39 10.27 -3.15 9.22
CA ARG A 39 10.23 -1.97 10.09
C ARG A 39 9.03 -1.08 9.80
N THR A 40 8.13 -1.51 8.93
CA THR A 40 6.95 -0.72 8.54
C THR A 40 5.82 -0.96 9.52
N GLU A 41 5.20 0.13 9.96
CA GLU A 41 4.05 0.11 10.86
C GLU A 41 2.88 0.84 10.23
N VAL A 42 1.67 0.41 10.57
CA VAL A 42 0.45 1.13 10.23
C VAL A 42 0.19 2.13 11.35
N VAL A 43 0.02 3.40 11.00
CA VAL A 43 -0.14 4.49 11.98
C VAL A 43 -1.48 5.20 11.86
N ALA A 44 -2.22 4.97 10.78
CA ALA A 44 -3.54 5.58 10.58
C ALA A 44 -4.32 4.81 9.53
N THR A 45 -5.65 4.92 9.59
CA THR A 45 -6.54 4.41 8.54
C THR A 45 -7.13 5.58 7.77
N TRP A 46 -7.56 5.33 6.54
CA TRP A 46 -8.16 6.35 5.67
C TRP A 46 -9.68 6.44 5.89
N GLY A 47 -10.09 6.42 7.17
CA GLY A 47 -11.48 6.48 7.59
C GLY A 47 -11.91 5.21 8.28
N VAL A 48 -13.09 5.26 8.91
CA VAL A 48 -13.64 4.13 9.67
C VAL A 48 -13.86 2.94 8.75
N GLY A 49 -13.28 1.78 9.12
CA GLY A 49 -13.45 0.54 8.36
C GLY A 49 -12.66 0.48 7.07
N SER A 50 -11.85 1.50 6.75
CA SER A 50 -11.04 1.51 5.54
C SER A 50 -9.89 0.52 5.62
N VAL A 51 -9.60 -0.17 4.50
CA VAL A 51 -8.42 -1.02 4.37
C VAL A 51 -7.20 -0.25 3.86
N SER A 52 -7.41 1.01 3.39
CA SER A 52 -6.31 1.90 3.04
C SER A 52 -5.71 2.48 4.31
N VAL A 53 -4.38 2.55 4.36
CA VAL A 53 -3.67 2.90 5.59
C VAL A 53 -2.46 3.78 5.30
N ASP A 54 -2.13 4.62 6.28
CA ASP A 54 -0.86 5.32 6.30
C ASP A 54 0.20 4.46 6.98
N LEU A 55 1.41 4.53 6.46
CA LEU A 55 2.55 3.73 6.91
C LEU A 55 3.66 4.62 7.45
N ARG A 56 4.43 4.06 8.36
CA ARG A 56 5.66 4.69 8.87
C ARG A 56 6.73 3.61 8.96
N VAL A 57 7.95 3.95 8.52
CA VAL A 57 9.09 3.05 8.62
C VAL A 57 9.91 3.45 9.84
N ARG A 58 10.05 2.53 10.80
CA ARG A 58 10.81 2.79 12.02
C ARG A 58 12.29 3.01 11.69
N GLY A 59 12.91 3.96 12.39
CA GLY A 59 14.33 4.26 12.21
C GLY A 59 14.62 5.22 11.07
N LEU A 60 13.63 5.60 10.27
CA LEU A 60 13.80 6.61 9.22
C LEU A 60 13.10 7.89 9.67
N VAL A 61 13.90 8.83 10.17
CA VAL A 61 13.39 10.14 10.59
C VAL A 61 13.74 11.14 9.50
N GLN A 62 12.74 11.85 9.01
CA GLN A 62 12.95 12.92 8.04
C GLN A 62 12.44 14.21 8.63
N ASP A 63 13.34 15.18 8.83
CA ASP A 63 12.98 16.51 9.34
C ASP A 63 12.10 17.26 8.37
N HIS A 64 12.32 17.04 7.08
CA HIS A 64 11.49 17.60 6.00
C HIS A 64 11.12 16.48 5.05
N ALA A 65 10.01 15.81 5.36
CA ALA A 65 9.56 14.71 4.52
C ALA A 65 9.20 15.22 3.12
N PRO A 66 9.81 14.68 2.05
CA PRO A 66 9.39 15.04 0.70
C PRO A 66 7.96 14.57 0.44
N ALA A 67 7.30 15.17 -0.55
CA ALA A 67 5.95 14.80 -0.89
C ALA A 67 5.87 13.32 -1.26
N SER A 68 4.78 12.68 -0.87
CA SER A 68 4.52 11.28 -1.26
C SER A 68 4.15 11.20 -2.73
N THR A 69 4.69 10.19 -3.40
CA THR A 69 4.38 9.88 -4.80
C THR A 69 3.95 8.42 -4.91
N VAL A 70 3.12 8.13 -5.91
CA VAL A 70 2.72 6.76 -6.22
C VAL A 70 3.89 6.05 -6.90
N LEU A 71 4.17 4.83 -6.49
CA LEU A 71 5.20 4.02 -7.13
C LEU A 71 4.78 3.63 -8.54
N PRO A 72 5.75 3.42 -9.47
CA PRO A 72 5.46 3.13 -10.87
C PRO A 72 5.08 1.66 -11.10
N VAL A 73 4.14 1.15 -10.35
CA VAL A 73 3.63 -0.22 -10.46
C VAL A 73 2.12 -0.16 -10.55
N ASP A 74 1.57 -0.61 -11.68
CA ASP A 74 0.13 -0.79 -11.80
C ASP A 74 -0.25 -2.10 -11.12
N ALA A 75 -1.16 -2.04 -10.17
CA ALA A 75 -1.64 -3.22 -9.45
C ALA A 75 -3.16 -3.26 -9.56
N ARG A 76 -3.66 -3.88 -10.61
CA ARG A 76 -5.09 -3.99 -10.89
C ARG A 76 -5.69 -5.17 -10.18
N VAL A 77 -6.86 -4.96 -9.58
CA VAL A 77 -7.56 -6.00 -8.83
C VAL A 77 -8.75 -6.47 -9.65
N HIS A 78 -8.87 -7.78 -9.78
CA HIS A 78 -9.99 -8.43 -10.47
C HIS A 78 -10.67 -9.39 -9.49
N ASP A 79 -12.00 -9.50 -9.60
CA ASP A 79 -12.72 -10.47 -8.79
C ASP A 79 -12.55 -11.89 -9.36
N ARG A 80 -13.20 -12.87 -8.74
CA ARG A 80 -13.06 -14.27 -9.15
C ARG A 80 -13.59 -14.53 -10.54
N SER A 81 -14.49 -13.68 -11.05
CA SER A 81 -15.00 -13.80 -12.41
C SER A 81 -14.11 -13.11 -13.44
N GLY A 82 -13.06 -12.41 -12.99
CA GLY A 82 -12.15 -11.66 -13.86
C GLY A 82 -12.56 -10.22 -14.10
N GLU A 83 -13.61 -9.74 -13.41
CA GLU A 83 -14.06 -8.37 -13.56
C GLU A 83 -13.16 -7.40 -12.77
N TYR A 84 -12.80 -6.28 -13.40
CA TYR A 84 -11.99 -5.24 -12.75
C TYR A 84 -12.80 -4.57 -11.63
N ILE A 85 -12.25 -4.57 -10.42
CA ILE A 85 -12.94 -4.01 -9.26
C ILE A 85 -12.15 -2.91 -8.55
N GLY A 86 -10.94 -2.61 -9.01
CA GLY A 86 -10.16 -1.53 -8.42
C GLY A 86 -8.68 -1.69 -8.67
N GLU A 87 -7.89 -0.86 -7.98
CA GLU A 87 -6.44 -0.96 -8.05
C GLU A 87 -5.82 -0.61 -6.70
N LEU A 88 -4.63 -1.12 -6.50
CA LEU A 88 -3.84 -0.82 -5.31
C LEU A 88 -2.73 0.16 -5.70
N LEU A 89 -2.52 1.14 -4.83
CA LEU A 89 -1.47 2.13 -5.01
C LEU A 89 -0.60 2.13 -3.77
N VAL A 90 0.72 2.06 -3.98
CA VAL A 90 1.69 2.20 -2.90
C VAL A 90 2.32 3.57 -3.02
N TRP A 91 2.28 4.31 -1.94
CA TRP A 91 2.84 5.65 -1.87
C TRP A 91 4.15 5.62 -1.11
N ALA A 92 5.11 6.43 -1.53
CA ALA A 92 6.39 6.57 -0.86
C ALA A 92 6.81 8.03 -0.85
N GLU A 93 7.32 8.50 0.28
CA GLU A 93 7.85 9.85 0.41
C GLU A 93 9.12 9.96 -0.42
N GLY A 94 9.12 10.87 -1.39
CA GLY A 94 10.24 11.02 -2.33
C GLY A 94 10.54 9.76 -3.13
N GLY A 95 9.61 8.80 -3.18
CA GLY A 95 9.81 7.52 -3.85
C GLY A 95 10.73 6.55 -3.10
N THR A 96 11.17 6.89 -1.89
CA THR A 96 12.20 6.13 -1.18
C THR A 96 11.78 5.56 0.17
N THR A 97 10.69 6.07 0.79
CA THR A 97 10.25 5.62 2.11
C THR A 97 8.75 5.35 2.07
N LEU A 98 8.34 4.12 2.38
CA LEU A 98 6.92 3.73 2.34
C LEU A 98 6.08 4.67 3.21
N SER A 99 4.97 5.18 2.67
CA SER A 99 4.11 6.14 3.36
C SER A 99 2.64 5.78 3.36
N ALA A 100 2.15 4.99 2.41
CA ALA A 100 0.74 4.58 2.41
C ALA A 100 0.49 3.40 1.48
N LEU A 101 -0.56 2.65 1.80
CA LEU A 101 -1.12 1.61 0.93
C LEU A 101 -2.59 1.96 0.73
N GLU A 102 -2.97 2.20 -0.52
CA GLU A 102 -4.32 2.61 -0.88
C GLU A 102 -5.00 1.56 -1.74
N TYR A 103 -6.25 1.23 -1.41
CA TYR A 103 -7.12 0.44 -2.28
C TYR A 103 -8.17 1.38 -2.86
N ALA A 104 -8.04 1.69 -4.15
CA ALA A 104 -8.99 2.52 -4.88
C ALA A 104 -9.99 1.61 -5.58
N TRP A 105 -11.16 1.42 -4.97
CA TRP A 105 -12.19 0.53 -5.50
C TRP A 105 -13.14 1.27 -6.44
N VAL A 106 -13.72 0.53 -7.38
CA VAL A 106 -14.71 1.07 -8.34
C VAL A 106 -16.09 0.42 -8.16
N THR A 107 -16.24 -0.42 -7.14
CA THR A 107 -17.52 -1.05 -6.81
C THR A 107 -18.39 -0.14 -5.96
N ASP A 108 -19.67 -0.46 -5.83
CA ASP A 108 -20.61 0.37 -5.05
C ASP A 108 -20.30 0.37 -3.57
N GLU A 109 -19.80 -0.76 -3.04
CA GLU A 109 -19.52 -0.91 -1.63
C GLU A 109 -18.03 -0.81 -1.34
N MET A 110 -17.69 -0.14 -0.22
CA MET A 110 -16.31 -0.07 0.24
C MET A 110 -15.84 -1.47 0.65
N PRO A 111 -14.69 -1.94 0.14
CA PRO A 111 -14.15 -3.23 0.55
C PRO A 111 -13.83 -3.27 2.04
N THR A 112 -14.05 -4.42 2.66
CA THR A 112 -13.74 -4.63 4.08
C THR A 112 -12.44 -5.42 4.27
N SER A 113 -11.84 -5.89 3.18
CA SER A 113 -10.58 -6.62 3.21
C SER A 113 -9.77 -6.30 1.96
N LEU A 114 -8.45 -6.43 2.06
CA LEU A 114 -7.58 -6.34 0.91
C LEU A 114 -7.78 -7.57 0.03
N PRO A 115 -7.55 -7.44 -1.30
CA PRO A 115 -7.65 -8.59 -2.19
C PRO A 115 -6.53 -9.60 -1.89
N SER A 116 -6.76 -10.85 -2.26
CA SER A 116 -5.70 -11.84 -2.23
C SER A 116 -4.70 -11.56 -3.36
N VAL A 117 -3.45 -12.02 -3.18
CA VAL A 117 -2.39 -11.80 -4.17
C VAL A 117 -2.78 -12.35 -5.55
N GLY A 118 -3.51 -13.47 -5.57
CA GLY A 118 -3.98 -14.05 -6.84
C GLY A 118 -4.96 -13.20 -7.62
N GLN A 119 -5.56 -12.19 -6.99
CA GLN A 119 -6.48 -11.26 -7.65
C GLN A 119 -5.78 -10.00 -8.17
N ILE A 120 -4.48 -9.85 -7.90
CA ILE A 120 -3.72 -8.65 -8.24
C ILE A 120 -2.84 -8.91 -9.44
N GLN A 121 -3.12 -8.19 -10.54
CA GLN A 121 -2.27 -8.20 -11.73
C GLN A 121 -1.40 -6.96 -11.68
N ARG A 122 -0.09 -7.16 -11.55
CA ARG A 122 0.84 -6.03 -11.50
C ARG A 122 1.64 -5.91 -12.78
N THR A 123 1.87 -4.66 -13.17
CA THR A 123 2.73 -4.34 -14.32
C THR A 123 3.57 -3.12 -13.98
N THR A 124 4.76 -3.02 -14.55
CA THR A 124 5.61 -1.84 -14.43
C THR A 124 5.62 -1.06 -15.73
N ASP A 125 5.68 0.25 -15.60
CA ASP A 125 5.82 1.12 -16.79
C ASP A 125 7.27 1.20 -17.27
#